data_03fb5c49d33cb8f030753e013c391979
#
_entry.id   03fb5c49d33cb8f030753e013c391979
#
_cell.length_a   1.000
_cell.length_b   1.000
_cell.length_c   1.000
_cell.angle_alpha   90.00
_cell.angle_beta   90.00
_cell.angle_gamma   90.00
#
_symmetry.space_group_name_H-M   'P 1'
#
loop_
_entity.id
_entity.type
_entity.pdbx_description
1 polymer ?
#
loop_
_entity_poly.entity_id
_entity_poly.type
_entity_poly.pdbx_seq_one_letter_code
_entity_poly.pdbx_strand_id
1 'polypeptide(L)'
;MKKISIQVKDAAFDRIEKGYQTEVYLPIEPKYTKMFVSENGRKNLLIDKQKGNAHINAVLDAFSMGYRLRIDAASIRRCCKTGVLNYKVRGVRISSGNPNWGAEEGKLCYVVLLGEEMDV
;
A
#
# COMPACT_ATOMS: atom_id res chain seq x y z
N MET A 1 -9.30 -7.54 12.86
CA MET A 1 -9.29 -6.75 11.62
C MET A 1 -8.05 -5.84 11.58
N LYS A 2 -7.32 -5.86 10.49
CA LYS A 2 -6.18 -4.97 10.31
C LYS A 2 -6.54 -3.78 9.42
N LYS A 3 -6.36 -2.57 9.95
CA LYS A 3 -6.62 -1.32 9.26
C LYS A 3 -5.31 -0.55 9.12
N ILE A 4 -5.05 -0.02 7.93
CA ILE A 4 -3.88 0.83 7.68
C ILE A 4 -4.34 2.26 7.39
N SER A 5 -3.45 3.21 7.61
CA SER A 5 -3.70 4.63 7.34
C SER A 5 -2.72 5.10 6.27
N ILE A 6 -3.24 5.70 5.21
CA ILE A 6 -2.44 6.13 4.07
C ILE A 6 -2.74 7.60 3.81
N GLN A 7 -1.67 8.40 3.70
CA GLN A 7 -1.78 9.80 3.34
C GLN A 7 -1.55 9.98 1.85
N VAL A 8 -2.42 10.74 1.19
CA VAL A 8 -2.34 10.98 -0.26
C VAL A 8 -2.40 12.47 -0.55
N LYS A 9 -1.97 12.88 -1.73
CA LYS A 9 -2.06 14.24 -2.20
C LYS A 9 -3.53 14.61 -2.49
N ASP A 10 -3.84 15.92 -2.48
CA ASP A 10 -5.19 16.41 -2.71
C ASP A 10 -5.82 15.87 -4.00
N ALA A 11 -5.08 15.87 -5.09
CA ALA A 11 -5.59 15.40 -6.37
C ALA A 11 -5.99 13.92 -6.32
N ALA A 12 -5.17 13.09 -5.67
CA ALA A 12 -5.49 11.68 -5.49
C ALA A 12 -6.70 11.49 -4.58
N PHE A 13 -6.77 12.25 -3.49
CA PHE A 13 -7.91 12.19 -2.56
C PHE A 13 -9.22 12.50 -3.30
N ASP A 14 -9.23 13.56 -4.12
CA ASP A 14 -10.42 13.96 -4.86
C ASP A 14 -10.84 12.87 -5.86
N ARG A 15 -9.89 12.26 -6.55
CA ARG A 15 -10.22 11.18 -7.49
C ARG A 15 -10.78 9.94 -6.78
N ILE A 16 -10.23 9.61 -5.62
CA ILE A 16 -10.70 8.49 -4.81
C ILE A 16 -12.12 8.76 -4.31
N GLU A 17 -12.36 9.95 -3.79
CA GLU A 17 -13.68 10.34 -3.29
C GLU A 17 -14.76 10.25 -4.38
N LYS A 18 -14.43 10.64 -5.60
CA LYS A 18 -15.34 10.62 -6.74
C LYS A 18 -15.46 9.25 -7.42
N GLY A 19 -14.69 8.27 -6.97
CA GLY A 19 -14.71 6.94 -7.56
C GLY A 19 -13.89 6.77 -8.82
N TYR A 20 -13.10 7.76 -9.20
CA TYR A 20 -12.28 7.71 -10.42
C TYR A 20 -10.95 6.99 -10.20
N GLN A 21 -10.52 6.85 -8.95
CA GLN A 21 -9.30 6.14 -8.58
C GLN A 21 -9.64 5.08 -7.54
N THR A 22 -9.23 3.84 -7.81
CA THR A 22 -9.55 2.68 -6.96
C THR A 22 -8.31 1.99 -6.41
N GLU A 23 -7.15 2.57 -6.60
CA GLU A 23 -5.89 2.03 -6.11
C GLU A 23 -5.07 3.12 -5.45
N VAL A 24 -4.33 2.74 -4.42
CA VAL A 24 -3.37 3.63 -3.75
C VAL A 24 -2.00 2.97 -3.79
N TYR A 25 -0.97 3.76 -4.02
CA TYR A 25 0.39 3.26 -4.20
C TYR A 25 1.30 3.70 -3.07
N LEU A 26 2.09 2.76 -2.55
CA LEU A 26 3.10 3.04 -1.53
C LEU A 26 4.44 2.49 -2.01
N PRO A 27 5.53 3.25 -1.80
CA PRO A 27 6.86 2.77 -2.18
C PRO A 27 7.24 1.49 -1.44
N ILE A 28 8.04 0.63 -2.08
CA ILE A 28 8.58 -0.55 -1.42
C ILE A 28 9.82 -0.13 -0.65
N GLU A 29 9.60 0.36 0.55
CA GLU A 29 10.62 0.85 1.48
C GLU A 29 10.36 0.24 2.86
N PRO A 30 11.40 0.11 3.71
CA PRO A 30 11.24 -0.48 5.05
C PRO A 30 10.11 0.13 5.87
N LYS A 31 9.93 1.44 5.76
CA LYS A 31 8.87 2.19 6.44
C LYS A 31 7.47 1.63 6.16
N TYR A 32 7.21 1.23 4.92
CA TYR A 32 5.90 0.72 4.50
C TYR A 32 5.82 -0.80 4.53
N THR A 33 6.94 -1.49 4.42
CA THR A 33 6.98 -2.96 4.41
C THR A 33 6.40 -3.57 5.69
N LYS A 34 6.56 -2.89 6.82
CA LYS A 34 5.98 -3.32 8.10
C LYS A 34 4.46 -3.48 8.05
N MET A 35 3.80 -2.75 7.17
CA MET A 35 2.34 -2.80 7.02
C MET A 35 1.88 -4.04 6.28
N PHE A 36 2.74 -4.62 5.43
CA PHE A 36 2.34 -5.64 4.47
C PHE A 36 3.01 -6.99 4.66
N VAL A 37 4.13 -7.06 5.37
CA VAL A 37 4.89 -8.30 5.59
C VAL A 37 4.93 -8.62 7.08
N SER A 38 4.66 -9.87 7.43
CA SER A 38 4.66 -10.31 8.83
C SER A 38 6.04 -10.18 9.47
N GLU A 39 6.06 -10.06 10.79
CA GLU A 39 7.32 -10.00 11.55
C GLU A 39 8.19 -11.23 11.29
N ASN A 40 7.59 -12.41 11.24
CA ASN A 40 8.33 -13.64 10.94
C ASN A 40 8.96 -13.60 9.55
N GLY A 41 8.25 -13.12 8.55
CA GLY A 41 8.79 -12.98 7.20
C GLY A 41 9.93 -11.99 7.15
N ARG A 42 9.79 -10.84 7.83
CA ARG A 42 10.85 -9.82 7.87
C ARG A 42 12.12 -10.35 8.54
N LYS A 43 11.97 -11.14 9.60
CA LYS A 43 13.12 -11.76 10.29
C LYS A 43 13.77 -12.87 9.45
N ASN A 44 12.96 -13.78 8.91
CA ASN A 44 13.47 -14.94 8.18
C ASN A 44 14.20 -14.55 6.90
N LEU A 45 13.74 -13.50 6.23
CA LEU A 45 14.35 -13.02 4.99
C LEU A 45 15.28 -11.83 5.19
N LEU A 46 15.50 -11.41 6.43
CA LEU A 46 16.34 -10.27 6.78
C LEU A 46 15.97 -9.01 6.02
N ILE A 47 14.66 -8.81 5.79
CA ILE A 47 14.13 -7.74 4.92
C ILE A 47 14.55 -6.37 5.44
N ASP A 48 14.46 -6.14 6.75
CA ASP A 48 14.77 -4.83 7.35
C ASP A 48 16.24 -4.44 7.20
N LYS A 49 17.11 -5.40 6.90
CA LYS A 49 18.55 -5.18 6.70
C LYS A 49 18.91 -4.96 5.23
N GLN A 50 17.97 -5.17 4.33
CA GLN A 50 18.19 -5.01 2.89
C GLN A 50 17.83 -3.58 2.46
N LYS A 51 18.47 -3.10 1.41
CA LYS A 51 18.23 -1.77 0.85
C LYS A 51 18.07 -1.84 -0.66
N GLY A 52 17.38 -0.86 -1.23
CA GLY A 52 17.21 -0.74 -2.68
C GLY A 52 16.60 -1.98 -3.32
N ASN A 53 17.18 -2.44 -4.40
CA ASN A 53 16.66 -3.60 -5.12
C ASN A 53 16.69 -4.89 -4.30
N ALA A 54 17.66 -5.04 -3.41
CA ALA A 54 17.73 -6.19 -2.51
C ALA A 54 16.50 -6.23 -1.58
N HIS A 55 16.09 -5.07 -1.07
CA HIS A 55 14.87 -4.97 -0.27
C HIS A 55 13.63 -5.34 -1.08
N ILE A 56 13.51 -4.82 -2.30
CA ILE A 56 12.38 -5.13 -3.20
C ILE A 56 12.32 -6.63 -3.47
N ASN A 57 13.44 -7.25 -3.80
CA ASN A 57 13.49 -8.68 -4.07
C ASN A 57 13.11 -9.51 -2.85
N ALA A 58 13.56 -9.10 -1.66
CA ALA A 58 13.19 -9.79 -0.42
C ALA A 58 11.69 -9.69 -0.14
N VAL A 59 11.07 -8.56 -0.43
CA VAL A 59 9.62 -8.38 -0.29
C VAL A 59 8.85 -9.25 -1.28
N LEU A 60 9.32 -9.33 -2.53
CA LEU A 60 8.71 -10.20 -3.53
C LEU A 60 8.76 -11.66 -3.07
N ASP A 61 9.89 -12.09 -2.52
CA ASP A 61 10.03 -13.44 -1.96
C ASP A 61 9.06 -13.66 -0.80
N ALA A 62 8.93 -12.67 0.08
CA ALA A 62 8.01 -12.76 1.22
C ALA A 62 6.55 -12.94 0.76
N PHE A 63 6.13 -12.18 -0.25
CA PHE A 63 4.78 -12.32 -0.81
C PHE A 63 4.58 -13.70 -1.43
N SER A 64 5.58 -14.20 -2.15
CA SER A 64 5.56 -15.52 -2.76
C SER A 64 5.49 -16.65 -1.73
N MET A 65 6.13 -16.47 -0.58
CA MET A 65 6.19 -17.46 0.49
C MET A 65 5.01 -17.39 1.47
N GLY A 66 4.07 -16.47 1.28
CA GLY A 66 2.89 -16.37 2.12
C GLY A 66 3.08 -15.55 3.39
N TYR A 67 4.13 -14.76 3.49
CA TYR A 67 4.37 -13.89 4.66
C TYR A 67 3.62 -12.55 4.60
N ARG A 68 2.83 -12.33 3.58
CA ARG A 68 2.09 -11.07 3.50
C ARG A 68 0.94 -11.05 4.51
N LEU A 69 0.73 -9.88 5.11
CA LEU A 69 -0.37 -9.66 6.03
C LEU A 69 -1.67 -9.38 5.27
N ARG A 70 -2.77 -9.87 5.82
CA ARG A 70 -4.09 -9.52 5.30
C ARG A 70 -4.46 -8.14 5.82
N ILE A 71 -4.79 -7.23 4.90
CA ILE A 71 -5.27 -5.89 5.21
C ILE A 71 -6.76 -5.85 4.92
N ASP A 72 -7.56 -5.47 5.90
CA ASP A 72 -9.03 -5.49 5.78
C ASP A 72 -9.58 -4.12 5.38
N ALA A 73 -8.97 -3.05 5.84
CA ALA A 73 -9.46 -1.71 5.61
C ALA A 73 -8.32 -0.69 5.54
N ALA A 74 -8.60 0.42 4.86
CA ALA A 74 -7.67 1.55 4.77
C ALA A 74 -8.37 2.86 5.02
N SER A 75 -7.77 3.72 5.84
CA SER A 75 -8.15 5.12 5.98
C SER A 75 -7.29 5.94 5.03
N ILE A 76 -7.92 6.65 4.13
CA ILE A 76 -7.23 7.53 3.20
C ILE A 76 -7.33 8.95 3.73
N ARG A 77 -6.19 9.56 4.00
CA ARG A 77 -6.12 10.90 4.57
C ARG A 77 -5.57 11.88 3.56
N ARG A 78 -6.13 13.08 3.57
CA ARG A 78 -5.63 14.18 2.74
C ARG A 78 -4.38 14.80 3.39
N CYS A 79 -3.34 15.04 2.60
CA CYS A 79 -2.13 15.70 3.08
C CYS A 79 -2.43 17.16 3.43
N CYS A 80 -2.06 17.57 4.65
CA CYS A 80 -2.09 18.97 5.13
C CYS A 80 -3.48 19.61 5.21
N LYS A 81 -4.55 18.84 5.07
CA LYS A 81 -5.94 19.31 5.20
C LYS A 81 -6.76 18.28 5.95
N THR A 82 -7.94 18.68 6.39
CA THR A 82 -8.90 17.74 6.97
C THR A 82 -9.55 16.91 5.87
N GLY A 83 -9.89 15.69 6.18
CA GLY A 83 -10.58 14.78 5.29
C GLY A 83 -10.08 13.37 5.47
N VAL A 84 -10.99 12.45 5.71
CA VAL A 84 -10.69 11.02 5.84
C VAL A 84 -11.75 10.23 5.12
N LEU A 85 -11.31 9.29 4.29
CA LEU A 85 -12.18 8.33 3.62
C LEU A 85 -11.77 6.95 4.07
N ASN A 86 -12.74 6.08 4.33
CA ASN A 86 -12.48 4.72 4.79
C ASN A 86 -13.02 3.73 3.77
N TYR A 87 -12.19 2.78 3.39
CA TYR A 87 -12.52 1.77 2.38
C TYR A 87 -12.17 0.38 2.87
N LYS A 88 -12.93 -0.60 2.44
CA LYS A 88 -12.50 -1.99 2.53
C LYS A 88 -11.35 -2.19 1.55
N VAL A 89 -10.40 -3.03 1.91
CA VAL A 89 -9.27 -3.38 1.03
C VAL A 89 -9.58 -4.71 0.37
N ARG A 90 -9.58 -4.71 -0.97
CA ARG A 90 -9.81 -5.93 -1.75
C ARG A 90 -8.58 -6.81 -1.81
N GLY A 91 -7.41 -6.21 -1.68
CA GLY A 91 -6.14 -6.91 -1.69
C GLY A 91 -4.98 -5.95 -1.84
N VAL A 92 -3.78 -6.50 -1.71
CA VAL A 92 -2.53 -5.77 -1.90
C VAL A 92 -1.66 -6.60 -2.83
N ARG A 93 -1.11 -5.96 -3.87
CA ARG A 93 -0.17 -6.62 -4.76
C ARG A 93 1.07 -5.76 -4.98
N ILE A 94 2.10 -6.35 -5.55
CA ILE A 94 3.29 -5.63 -5.95
C ILE A 94 3.32 -5.59 -7.48
N SER A 95 3.22 -4.40 -8.03
CA SER A 95 3.28 -4.17 -9.47
C SER A 95 3.59 -2.70 -9.73
N SER A 96 3.76 -2.33 -11.00
CA SER A 96 3.79 -0.92 -11.36
C SER A 96 2.37 -0.35 -11.27
N GLY A 97 2.23 0.84 -10.72
CA GLY A 97 0.94 1.51 -10.62
C GLY A 97 0.60 2.30 -11.89
N ASN A 98 -0.57 2.92 -11.87
CA ASN A 98 -1.02 3.77 -12.96
C ASN A 98 -0.40 5.18 -12.83
N PRO A 99 0.44 5.63 -13.79
CA PRO A 99 1.03 6.96 -13.70
C PRO A 99 0.00 8.08 -13.63
N ASN A 100 -1.17 7.90 -14.23
CA ASN A 100 -2.25 8.88 -14.16
C ASN A 100 -2.81 9.05 -12.74
N TRP A 101 -2.56 8.09 -11.85
CA TRP A 101 -2.99 8.11 -10.46
C TRP A 101 -1.83 8.37 -9.50
N GLY A 102 -0.71 8.85 -9.99
CA GLY A 102 0.42 9.28 -9.17
C GLY A 102 1.55 8.28 -9.00
N ALA A 103 1.50 7.12 -9.66
CA ALA A 103 2.60 6.17 -9.61
C ALA A 103 3.75 6.60 -10.52
N GLU A 104 4.98 6.26 -10.14
CA GLU A 104 6.11 6.41 -11.05
C GLU A 104 6.05 5.35 -12.13
N GLU A 105 6.24 5.78 -13.38
CA GLU A 105 6.20 4.87 -14.52
C GLU A 105 7.29 3.80 -14.42
N GLY A 106 6.88 2.54 -14.58
CA GLY A 106 7.80 1.41 -14.60
C GLY A 106 8.37 0.99 -13.25
N LYS A 107 8.00 1.67 -12.16
CA LYS A 107 8.52 1.36 -10.83
C LYS A 107 7.55 0.48 -10.06
N LEU A 108 8.07 -0.59 -9.45
CA LEU A 108 7.26 -1.45 -8.58
C LEU A 108 6.90 -0.72 -7.29
N CYS A 109 5.68 -0.94 -6.84
CA CYS A 109 5.17 -0.39 -5.58
C CYS A 109 4.15 -1.34 -4.95
N TYR A 110 3.80 -1.08 -3.70
CA TYR A 110 2.64 -1.73 -3.11
C TYR A 110 1.40 -1.10 -3.71
N VAL A 111 0.54 -1.90 -4.30
CA VAL A 111 -0.74 -1.47 -4.85
C VAL A 111 -1.83 -1.93 -3.89
N VAL A 112 -2.48 -0.98 -3.22
CA VAL A 112 -3.59 -1.26 -2.32
C VAL A 112 -4.87 -1.09 -3.11
N LEU A 113 -5.60 -2.19 -3.29
CA LEU A 113 -6.84 -2.20 -4.06
C LEU A 113 -8.01 -1.83 -3.14
N LEU A 114 -8.65 -0.70 -3.44
CA LEU A 114 -9.77 -0.20 -2.65
C LEU A 114 -11.07 -0.86 -3.10
N GLY A 115 -11.87 -1.28 -2.14
CA GLY A 115 -13.21 -1.83 -2.36
C GLY A 115 -14.27 -0.81 -2.02
N GLU A 116 -15.32 -1.26 -1.34
CA GLU A 116 -16.42 -0.39 -0.94
C GLU A 116 -16.01 0.62 0.12
N GLU A 117 -16.56 1.82 0.02
CA GLU A 117 -16.44 2.82 1.09
C GLU A 117 -17.15 2.32 2.34
N MET A 118 -16.50 2.52 3.48
CA MET A 118 -17.05 2.11 4.77
C MET A 118 -17.61 3.33 5.51
N ASP A 119 -18.79 3.17 6.04
CA ASP A 119 -19.33 4.14 6.98
C ASP A 119 -18.60 3.97 8.32
N VAL A 120 -18.29 5.06 8.95
CA VAL A 120 -17.54 5.09 10.22
C VAL A 120 -18.46 5.51 11.36
#